data_707fb3d45d82e6afb0a207d8564b95a5
#
_entry.id   707fb3d45d82e6afb0a207d8564b95a5
#
_cell.length_a   1.000
_cell.length_b   1.000
_cell.length_c   1.000
_cell.angle_alpha   90.00
_cell.angle_beta   90.00
_cell.angle_gamma   90.00
#
_symmetry.space_group_name_H-M   'P 1'
#
loop_
_entity.id
_entity.type
_entity.pdbx_description
1 polymer ?
#
loop_
_entity_poly.entity_id
_entity_poly.type
_entity_poly.pdbx_seq_one_letter_code
_entity_poly.pdbx_strand_id
1 'polypeptide(L)'
;MFPTRALLASARLTLFTRAGCGLCDTAKNTVLQLQKRRSFDYVENDIMAPGNEAWREVYDFDVPVLHVQSVQAGLPKQADLSDARKLFHRWTEQEVERSVDEAENQ
;
A
#
# COMPACT_ATOMS: atom_id res chain seq x y z
N MET A 1 -19.25 -3.00 -20.04
CA MET A 1 -19.04 -2.71 -19.47
C MET A 1 -18.59 -2.00 -18.96
N PHE A 2 -18.48 -1.98 -18.48
CA PHE A 2 -18.15 -1.15 -18.24
C PHE A 2 -17.48 -0.83 -17.45
N PRO A 3 -17.20 -0.97 -17.34
CA PRO A 3 -15.99 -0.28 -16.94
C PRO A 3 -16.07 0.31 -15.55
N THR A 4 -17.12 0.13 -14.88
CA THR A 4 -17.20 0.49 -13.48
C THR A 4 -16.09 -0.16 -12.68
N ARG A 5 -15.77 -1.40 -13.04
CA ARG A 5 -14.67 -2.09 -12.37
C ARG A 5 -13.33 -1.42 -12.63
N ALA A 6 -13.16 -0.87 -13.83
CA ALA A 6 -11.92 -0.19 -14.12
C ALA A 6 -11.74 1.08 -13.29
N LEU A 7 -12.85 1.67 -12.87
CA LEU A 7 -12.82 2.88 -12.06
C LEU A 7 -12.74 2.60 -10.57
N LEU A 8 -13.07 1.37 -10.17
CA LEU A 8 -13.06 1.00 -8.77
C LEU A 8 -11.90 0.03 -8.55
N ALA A 9 -10.87 0.51 -7.89
CA ALA A 9 -9.77 -0.36 -7.53
C ALA A 9 -10.27 -1.43 -6.58
N SER A 10 -9.76 -2.64 -6.69
CA SER A 10 -10.11 -3.73 -5.79
C SER A 10 -9.04 -3.96 -4.74
N ALA A 11 -7.97 -3.18 -4.77
CA ALA A 11 -6.93 -3.23 -3.76
C ALA A 11 -6.50 -1.81 -3.40
N ARG A 12 -6.09 -1.64 -2.17
CA ARG A 12 -5.51 -0.37 -1.69
C ARG A 12 -4.13 -0.65 -1.12
N LEU A 13 -3.17 0.14 -1.56
CA LEU A 13 -1.80 0.06 -1.07
C LEU A 13 -1.52 1.30 -0.23
N THR A 14 -1.04 1.08 0.99
CA THR A 14 -0.65 2.16 1.89
C THR A 14 0.84 2.02 2.16
N LEU A 15 1.59 3.03 1.77
CA LEU A 15 3.03 3.07 2.00
C LEU A 15 3.31 3.89 3.26
N PHE A 16 3.89 3.25 4.25
CA PHE A 16 4.34 3.94 5.46
C PHE A 16 5.78 4.38 5.24
N THR A 17 6.02 5.67 5.37
CA THR A 17 7.27 6.29 4.98
C THR A 17 7.66 7.36 5.98
N ARG A 18 8.87 7.90 5.84
CA ARG A 18 9.29 9.06 6.60
C ARG A 18 10.25 9.88 5.76
N ALA A 19 10.36 11.17 6.08
CA ALA A 19 11.24 12.06 5.36
C ALA A 19 12.70 11.63 5.53
N GLY A 20 13.48 11.81 4.48
CA GLY A 20 14.90 11.51 4.53
C GLY A 20 15.24 10.02 4.42
N CYS A 21 14.30 9.21 4.01
CA CYS A 21 14.49 7.78 3.89
C CYS A 21 14.73 7.38 2.44
N GLY A 22 15.96 7.03 2.10
CA GLY A 22 16.29 6.65 0.73
C GLY A 22 15.61 5.36 0.30
N LEU A 23 15.48 4.39 1.21
CA LEU A 23 14.75 3.16 0.89
C LEU A 23 13.27 3.43 0.63
N CYS A 24 12.70 4.41 1.31
CA CYS A 24 11.31 4.78 1.09
C CYS A 24 11.11 5.32 -0.32
N ASP A 25 12.06 6.10 -0.81
CA ASP A 25 11.98 6.64 -2.16
C ASP A 25 12.03 5.53 -3.20
N THR A 26 12.92 4.58 -3.02
CA THR A 26 13.03 3.44 -3.94
C THR A 26 11.76 2.61 -3.89
N ALA A 27 11.26 2.34 -2.70
CA ALA A 27 10.05 1.54 -2.52
C ALA A 27 8.85 2.22 -3.18
N LYS A 28 8.73 3.53 -3.01
CA LYS A 28 7.68 4.31 -3.62
C LYS A 28 7.73 4.23 -5.13
N ASN A 29 8.92 4.40 -5.70
CA ASN A 29 9.08 4.34 -7.14
C ASN A 29 8.63 3.02 -7.71
N THR A 30 8.95 1.92 -7.03
CA THR A 30 8.53 0.60 -7.47
C THR A 30 7.00 0.49 -7.52
N VAL A 31 6.32 1.00 -6.49
CA VAL A 31 4.86 0.97 -6.45
C VAL A 31 4.29 1.84 -7.57
N LEU A 32 4.85 3.02 -7.79
CA LEU A 32 4.35 3.93 -8.82
C LEU A 32 4.57 3.38 -10.22
N GLN A 33 5.67 2.65 -10.45
CA GLN A 33 5.89 2.00 -11.74
C GLN A 33 4.81 0.95 -11.98
N LEU A 34 4.49 0.17 -10.97
CA LEU A 34 3.43 -0.82 -11.10
C LEU A 34 2.08 -0.15 -11.37
N GLN A 35 1.82 0.98 -10.71
CA GLN A 35 0.54 1.66 -10.86
C GLN A 35 0.29 2.14 -12.28
N LYS A 36 1.34 2.32 -13.08
CA LYS A 36 1.20 2.71 -14.47
C LYS A 36 0.52 1.63 -15.31
N ARG A 37 0.59 0.38 -14.89
CA ARG A 37 0.03 -0.74 -15.65
C ARG A 37 -0.97 -1.57 -14.86
N ARG A 38 -1.28 -1.17 -13.64
CA ARG A 38 -2.17 -1.93 -12.79
C ARG A 38 -2.98 -0.95 -11.95
N SER A 39 -4.28 -1.15 -11.89
CA SER A 39 -5.16 -0.26 -11.13
C SER A 39 -5.20 -0.67 -9.67
N PHE A 40 -4.93 0.27 -8.78
CA PHE A 40 -5.17 0.12 -7.35
C PHE A 40 -5.13 1.51 -6.72
N ASP A 41 -5.75 1.63 -5.55
CA ASP A 41 -5.64 2.87 -4.77
C ASP A 41 -4.27 2.91 -4.10
N TYR A 42 -3.69 4.09 -4.05
CA TYR A 42 -2.38 4.26 -3.43
C TYR A 42 -2.42 5.45 -2.47
N VAL A 43 -1.98 5.22 -1.25
CA VAL A 43 -1.95 6.24 -0.21
C VAL A 43 -0.58 6.21 0.46
N GLU A 44 -0.02 7.38 0.72
CA GLU A 44 1.21 7.48 1.50
C GLU A 44 0.87 7.96 2.90
N ASN A 45 1.53 7.38 3.86
CA ASN A 45 1.32 7.70 5.26
C ASN A 45 2.67 8.01 5.89
N ASP A 46 2.92 9.30 6.13
CA ASP A 46 4.16 9.74 6.77
C ASP A 46 4.02 9.49 8.27
N ILE A 47 4.80 8.56 8.80
CA ILE A 47 4.69 8.20 10.22
C ILE A 47 5.11 9.33 11.15
N MET A 48 5.80 10.35 10.62
CA MET A 48 6.20 11.50 11.43
C MET A 48 5.15 12.61 11.42
N ALA A 49 4.11 12.49 10.62
CA ALA A 49 3.09 13.52 10.52
C ALA A 49 2.23 13.56 11.79
N PRO A 50 1.70 14.75 12.13
CA PRO A 50 0.78 14.83 13.27
C PRO A 50 -0.41 13.90 13.07
N GLY A 51 -0.80 13.22 14.12
CA GLY A 51 -1.92 12.28 14.08
C GLY A 51 -1.49 10.86 13.77
N ASN A 52 -0.23 10.63 13.43
CA ASN A 52 0.26 9.29 13.08
C ASN A 52 1.16 8.70 14.15
N GLU A 53 1.03 9.17 15.40
CA GLU A 53 1.89 8.71 16.47
C GLU A 53 1.81 7.19 16.69
N ALA A 54 0.64 6.63 16.54
CA ALA A 54 0.48 5.18 16.72
C ALA A 54 1.26 4.41 15.66
N TRP A 55 1.26 4.90 14.43
CA TRP A 55 2.03 4.26 13.37
C TRP A 55 3.53 4.42 13.58
N ARG A 56 3.95 5.57 14.08
CA ARG A 56 5.35 5.79 14.39
C ARG A 56 5.82 4.79 15.44
N GLU A 57 5.01 4.53 16.46
CA GLU A 57 5.39 3.55 17.48
C GLU A 57 5.58 2.17 16.89
N VAL A 58 4.75 1.80 15.92
CA VAL A 58 4.83 0.47 15.32
C VAL A 58 5.97 0.36 14.33
N TYR A 59 6.18 1.41 13.52
CA TYR A 59 7.07 1.31 12.35
C TYR A 59 8.27 2.25 12.38
N ASP A 60 8.61 2.79 13.54
CA ASP A 60 9.67 3.81 13.64
C ASP A 60 10.98 3.36 12.97
N PHE A 61 11.32 2.10 13.12
CA PHE A 61 12.58 1.56 12.56
C PHE A 61 12.34 0.64 11.37
N ASP A 62 11.14 0.52 10.91
CA ASP A 62 10.78 -0.47 9.89
C ASP A 62 10.38 0.12 8.54
N VAL A 63 10.25 1.44 8.43
CA VAL A 63 9.88 2.02 7.13
C VAL A 63 10.95 1.75 6.09
N PRO A 64 10.60 1.56 4.82
CA PRO A 64 9.24 1.60 4.30
C PRO A 64 8.48 0.30 4.57
N VAL A 65 7.19 0.43 4.85
CA VAL A 65 6.29 -0.71 5.00
C VAL A 65 5.12 -0.49 4.05
N LEU A 66 4.75 -1.53 3.34
CA LEU A 66 3.62 -1.46 2.41
C LEU A 66 2.53 -2.40 2.90
N HIS A 67 1.33 -1.84 3.10
CA HIS A 67 0.14 -2.63 3.38
C HIS A 67 -0.65 -2.77 2.10
N VAL A 68 -1.06 -4.00 1.78
CA VAL A 68 -1.89 -4.29 0.63
C VAL A 68 -3.18 -4.89 1.14
N GLN A 69 -4.27 -4.20 0.89
CA GLN A 69 -5.58 -4.57 1.43
C GLN A 69 -6.59 -4.73 0.29
N SER A 70 -7.52 -5.65 0.50
CA SER A 70 -8.69 -5.75 -0.34
C SER A 70 -9.64 -4.60 -0.03
N VAL A 71 -10.32 -4.07 -1.06
CA VAL A 71 -11.33 -3.04 -0.86
C VAL A 71 -12.62 -3.50 -1.52
N GLN A 72 -13.74 -3.00 -1.01
CA GLN A 72 -15.04 -3.28 -1.58
C GLN A 72 -15.73 -1.96 -1.89
N ALA A 73 -16.18 -1.83 -3.13
CA ALA A 73 -16.86 -0.61 -3.58
C ALA A 73 -16.04 0.63 -3.27
N GLY A 74 -14.72 0.53 -3.37
CA GLY A 74 -13.83 1.66 -3.12
C GLY A 74 -13.54 1.93 -1.66
N LEU A 75 -14.11 1.16 -0.75
CA LEU A 75 -13.88 1.32 0.67
C LEU A 75 -12.98 0.21 1.20
N PRO A 76 -12.12 0.50 2.16
CA PRO A 76 -11.33 -0.56 2.78
C PRO A 76 -12.27 -1.60 3.38
N LYS A 77 -11.93 -2.85 3.19
CA LYS A 77 -12.71 -3.93 3.77
C LYS A 77 -12.40 -3.97 5.25
N GLN A 78 -13.24 -3.36 6.04
CA GLN A 78 -12.95 -3.16 7.44
C GLN A 78 -11.68 -2.35 7.59
N ALA A 79 -11.54 -1.74 8.71
CA ALA A 79 -10.28 -1.12 9.08
C ALA A 79 -9.37 -2.13 9.78
N ASP A 80 -9.60 -3.40 9.53
CA ASP A 80 -8.83 -4.43 10.19
C ASP A 80 -7.50 -4.64 9.49
N LEU A 81 -6.48 -4.07 10.07
CA LEU A 81 -5.15 -4.14 9.50
C LEU A 81 -4.55 -5.52 9.60
N SER A 82 -5.14 -6.41 10.38
CA SER A 82 -4.62 -7.76 10.50
C SER A 82 -4.79 -8.54 9.20
N ASP A 83 -5.72 -8.11 8.34
CA ASP A 83 -5.93 -8.76 7.05
C ASP A 83 -5.04 -8.21 5.96
N ALA A 84 -4.32 -7.14 6.23
CA ALA A 84 -3.45 -6.55 5.22
C ALA A 84 -2.24 -7.45 5.00
N ARG A 85 -1.87 -7.62 3.74
CA ARG A 85 -0.58 -8.20 3.41
C ARG A 85 0.47 -7.12 3.61
N LYS A 86 1.62 -7.49 4.18
CA LYS A 86 2.64 -6.51 4.54
C LYS A 86 3.95 -6.86 3.88
N LEU A 87 4.55 -5.86 3.25
CA LEU A 87 5.88 -5.97 2.70
C LEU A 87 6.77 -4.99 3.43
N PHE A 88 7.99 -5.39 3.73
CA PHE A 88 8.90 -4.60 4.56
C PHE A 88 10.17 -4.25 3.81
N HIS A 89 10.57 -3.01 3.89
CA HIS A 89 11.87 -2.49 3.51
C HIS A 89 12.16 -2.48 2.02
N ARG A 90 12.07 -3.61 1.35
CA ARG A 90 12.37 -3.74 -0.07
C ARG A 90 11.39 -4.68 -0.73
N TRP A 91 11.06 -4.36 -1.97
CA TRP A 91 10.18 -5.22 -2.77
C TRP A 91 10.40 -4.95 -4.24
N THR A 92 10.08 -5.94 -5.05
CA THR A 92 10.07 -5.81 -6.49
C THR A 92 8.66 -5.53 -6.96
N GLU A 93 8.53 -5.07 -8.22
CA GLU A 93 7.19 -4.90 -8.80
C GLU A 93 6.41 -6.22 -8.77
N GLN A 94 7.10 -7.32 -9.02
CA GLN A 94 6.47 -8.63 -9.05
C GLN A 94 5.93 -9.03 -7.68
N GLU A 95 6.67 -8.72 -6.64
CA GLU A 95 6.21 -9.00 -5.28
C GLU A 95 4.99 -8.18 -4.93
N VAL A 96 4.98 -6.91 -5.30
CA VAL A 96 3.83 -6.05 -5.05
C VAL A 96 2.64 -6.54 -5.87
N GLU A 97 2.87 -6.87 -7.12
CA GLU A 97 1.80 -7.34 -8.00
C GLU A 97 1.19 -8.63 -7.47
N ARG A 98 2.00 -9.54 -6.98
CA ARG A 98 1.49 -10.77 -6.37
C ARG A 98 0.60 -10.47 -5.18
N SER A 99 1.02 -9.53 -4.34
CA SER A 99 0.21 -9.14 -3.19
C SER A 99 -1.10 -8.52 -3.61
N VAL A 100 -1.09 -7.71 -4.68
CA VAL A 100 -2.31 -7.14 -5.22
C VAL A 100 -3.24 -8.24 -5.73
N ASP A 101 -2.68 -9.21 -6.46
CA ASP A 101 -3.48 -10.35 -6.95
C ASP A 101 -4.13 -11.09 -5.80
N GLU A 102 -3.37 -11.35 -4.75
CA GLU A 102 -3.90 -12.06 -3.59
C GLU A 102 -5.00 -11.27 -2.90
N ALA A 103 -4.81 -9.96 -2.79
CA ALA A 103 -5.82 -9.12 -2.17
C ALA A 103 -7.10 -9.08 -3.00
N GLU A 104 -6.96 -9.04 -4.32
CA GLU A 104 -8.13 -8.97 -5.21
C GLU A 104 -8.91 -10.27 -5.25
N ASN A 105 -8.25 -11.36 -4.92
CA ASN A 105 -8.88 -12.68 -4.96
C ASN A 105 -9.51 -13.08 -3.63
N GLN A 106 -9.55 -12.20 -2.68
CA GLN A 106 -10.19 -12.49 -1.39
C GLN A 106 -11.69 -12.33 -1.45
#